data_abff37ce362a3ae3a1f197ba16779b71
#
_entry.id   abff37ce362a3ae3a1f197ba16779b71
#
_cell.length_a   1.000
_cell.length_b   1.000
_cell.length_c   1.000
_cell.angle_alpha   90.00
_cell.angle_beta   90.00
_cell.angle_gamma   90.00
#
_symmetry.space_group_name_H-M   'P 1'
#
loop_
_entity.id
_entity.type
_entity.pdbx_description
1 polymer ?
#
loop_
_entity_poly.entity_id
_entity_poly.type
_entity_poly.pdbx_seq_one_letter_code
_entity_poly.pdbx_strand_id
1 'polypeptide(L)'
;MLSGVPVIVKPATATAWLTHRMVKDIVEAGIFAAGAISVICGSPAGLMDQLQTFDVMSFTGSAETAAQIRSHPAVTSRSVRINIEADSVNSALLLPGEAPGSEAFELLVKEAAREMTVKSGQKCTAIRRIFVPEPVYAAAAQAISARLAKVSVGNPRNESVRMGALVNQAQLQAVREGLVHLMAQTTVLYDGAEAALVDADALTSCCIGPTLLGTGSPAGSDAADRVHDTEVFGPVATLIAYRSQPGSADISHALTLIRRGQGSLVTSVYGSDPAALADAALELADSNGRVHIVSPDVAASQTGHGNVMPQSMHGGPGRAGGGEELGGARALNFYHRRSALQASMAVLSLLGSSND
;
A
#
# COMPACT_ATOMS: atom_id res chain seq x y z
N MET A 1 13.11 -18.00 -8.64
CA MET A 1 14.30 -18.43 -9.39
C MET A 1 15.51 -18.66 -8.49
N LEU A 2 15.92 -17.76 -7.60
CA LEU A 2 17.04 -17.99 -6.67
C LEU A 2 16.90 -19.23 -5.79
N SER A 3 15.68 -19.69 -5.54
CA SER A 3 15.37 -20.93 -4.82
C SER A 3 15.38 -22.20 -5.71
N GLY A 4 15.83 -22.11 -6.95
CA GLY A 4 15.76 -23.22 -7.92
C GLY A 4 14.35 -23.54 -8.45
N VAL A 5 13.36 -22.68 -8.18
CA VAL A 5 11.96 -22.89 -8.58
C VAL A 5 11.67 -22.11 -9.87
N PRO A 6 11.12 -22.74 -10.93
CA PRO A 6 10.67 -22.03 -12.12
C PRO A 6 9.48 -21.09 -11.78
N VAL A 7 9.36 -20.00 -12.52
CA VAL A 7 8.39 -18.95 -12.24
C VAL A 7 7.49 -18.71 -13.45
N ILE A 8 6.18 -18.71 -13.22
CA ILE A 8 5.18 -18.21 -14.17
C ILE A 8 4.72 -16.85 -13.67
N VAL A 9 4.95 -15.81 -14.47
CA VAL A 9 4.50 -14.45 -14.18
C VAL A 9 3.20 -14.18 -14.91
N LYS A 10 2.15 -13.85 -14.15
CA LYS A 10 0.86 -13.40 -14.70
C LYS A 10 0.64 -11.95 -14.26
N PRO A 11 1.03 -10.95 -15.07
CA PRO A 11 0.85 -9.54 -14.75
C PRO A 11 -0.61 -9.10 -14.84
N ALA A 12 -0.90 -7.92 -14.29
CA ALA A 12 -2.17 -7.25 -14.56
C ALA A 12 -2.35 -7.03 -16.07
N THR A 13 -3.54 -7.35 -16.59
CA THR A 13 -3.80 -7.35 -18.05
C THR A 13 -3.51 -5.98 -18.67
N ALA A 14 -3.87 -4.89 -17.99
CA ALA A 14 -3.67 -3.52 -18.48
C ALA A 14 -2.19 -3.15 -18.73
N THR A 15 -1.24 -3.78 -18.01
CA THR A 15 0.19 -3.49 -18.09
C THR A 15 1.03 -4.70 -18.55
N ALA A 16 0.38 -5.76 -19.00
CA ALA A 16 1.01 -7.03 -19.35
C ALA A 16 2.09 -6.90 -20.45
N TRP A 17 1.90 -5.97 -21.38
CA TRP A 17 2.84 -5.71 -22.48
C TRP A 17 4.25 -5.32 -21.96
N LEU A 18 4.32 -4.55 -20.88
CA LEU A 18 5.60 -4.15 -20.28
C LEU A 18 6.30 -5.35 -19.65
N THR A 19 5.57 -6.14 -18.86
CA THR A 19 6.11 -7.36 -18.25
C THR A 19 6.53 -8.38 -19.30
N HIS A 20 5.74 -8.54 -20.37
CA HIS A 20 6.11 -9.39 -21.50
C HIS A 20 7.42 -8.95 -22.13
N ARG A 21 7.61 -7.64 -22.36
CA ARG A 21 8.85 -7.11 -22.93
C ARG A 21 10.03 -7.38 -21.99
N MET A 22 9.89 -7.15 -20.68
CA MET A 22 10.94 -7.42 -19.70
C MET A 22 11.32 -8.91 -19.66
N VAL A 23 10.34 -9.82 -19.64
CA VAL A 23 10.61 -11.27 -19.65
C VAL A 23 11.26 -11.69 -20.96
N LYS A 24 10.84 -11.13 -22.09
CA LYS A 24 11.48 -11.38 -23.40
C LYS A 24 12.96 -10.99 -23.37
N ASP A 25 13.28 -9.79 -22.90
CA ASP A 25 14.66 -9.30 -22.82
C ASP A 25 15.53 -10.18 -21.88
N ILE A 26 14.97 -10.67 -20.76
CA ILE A 26 15.63 -11.60 -19.84
C ILE A 26 15.92 -12.96 -20.51
N VAL A 27 14.95 -13.49 -21.25
CA VAL A 27 15.11 -14.77 -21.97
C VAL A 27 16.13 -14.66 -23.10
N GLU A 28 16.06 -13.57 -23.89
CA GLU A 28 17.01 -13.30 -24.99
C GLU A 28 18.44 -13.08 -24.50
N ALA A 29 18.61 -12.52 -23.29
CA ALA A 29 19.94 -12.36 -22.67
C ALA A 29 20.58 -13.69 -22.22
N GLY A 30 19.83 -14.81 -22.24
CA GLY A 30 20.34 -16.13 -21.87
C GLY A 30 20.82 -16.28 -20.42
N ILE A 31 20.32 -15.45 -19.51
CA ILE A 31 20.73 -15.41 -18.10
C ILE A 31 20.27 -16.68 -17.35
N PHE A 32 19.13 -17.23 -17.74
CA PHE A 32 18.52 -18.38 -17.11
C PHE A 32 18.34 -19.55 -18.07
N ALA A 33 18.30 -20.76 -17.53
CA ALA A 33 17.96 -21.94 -18.31
C ALA A 33 16.57 -21.82 -18.95
N ALA A 34 16.37 -22.47 -20.09
CA ALA A 34 15.06 -22.54 -20.76
C ALA A 34 13.98 -23.04 -19.80
N GLY A 35 12.85 -22.37 -19.74
CA GLY A 35 11.73 -22.69 -18.84
C GLY A 35 11.85 -22.18 -17.41
N ALA A 36 12.94 -21.53 -17.02
CA ALA A 36 13.07 -20.96 -15.68
C ALA A 36 12.11 -19.78 -15.42
N ILE A 37 11.75 -19.01 -16.46
CA ILE A 37 10.77 -17.95 -16.39
C ILE A 37 9.82 -18.01 -17.60
N SER A 38 8.53 -17.83 -17.34
CA SER A 38 7.49 -17.74 -18.35
C SER A 38 6.51 -16.63 -18.02
N VAL A 39 5.81 -16.07 -19.02
CA VAL A 39 4.81 -15.03 -18.82
C VAL A 39 3.50 -15.41 -19.49
N ILE A 40 2.39 -15.19 -18.78
CA ILE A 40 1.03 -15.36 -19.31
C ILE A 40 0.37 -13.99 -19.35
N CYS A 41 0.06 -13.49 -20.56
CA CYS A 41 -0.68 -12.25 -20.76
C CYS A 41 -2.17 -12.57 -20.95
N GLY A 42 -3.03 -11.81 -20.27
CA GLY A 42 -4.49 -11.98 -20.34
C GLY A 42 -5.11 -12.66 -19.12
N SER A 43 -6.19 -13.41 -19.33
CA SER A 43 -6.97 -14.03 -18.25
C SER A 43 -6.17 -15.15 -17.55
N PRO A 44 -6.27 -15.28 -16.21
CA PRO A 44 -5.73 -16.42 -15.48
C PRO A 44 -6.67 -17.64 -15.48
N ALA A 45 -7.71 -17.68 -16.31
CA ALA A 45 -8.72 -18.73 -16.31
C ALA A 45 -8.09 -20.12 -16.37
N GLY A 46 -8.45 -21.00 -15.43
CA GLY A 46 -7.93 -22.36 -15.31
C GLY A 46 -6.49 -22.48 -14.77
N LEU A 47 -5.76 -21.38 -14.56
CA LEU A 47 -4.38 -21.45 -14.05
C LEU A 47 -4.34 -22.04 -12.64
N MET A 48 -5.26 -21.65 -11.78
CA MET A 48 -5.35 -22.16 -10.40
C MET A 48 -5.63 -23.68 -10.36
N ASP A 49 -6.38 -24.19 -11.33
CA ASP A 49 -6.71 -25.63 -11.41
C ASP A 49 -5.48 -26.50 -11.68
N GLN A 50 -4.46 -25.94 -12.33
CA GLN A 50 -3.21 -26.61 -12.68
C GLN A 50 -2.21 -26.69 -11.50
N LEU A 51 -2.41 -25.88 -10.45
CA LEU A 51 -1.50 -25.85 -9.31
C LEU A 51 -1.50 -27.20 -8.57
N GLN A 52 -0.31 -27.70 -8.29
CA GLN A 52 -0.10 -28.95 -7.55
C GLN A 52 0.27 -28.66 -6.09
N THR A 53 0.20 -29.67 -5.23
CA THR A 53 0.48 -29.58 -3.78
C THR A 53 1.80 -28.89 -3.44
N PHE A 54 2.80 -28.97 -4.31
CA PHE A 54 4.13 -28.43 -4.05
C PHE A 54 4.37 -27.06 -4.70
N ASP A 55 3.42 -26.55 -5.45
CA ASP A 55 3.51 -25.21 -6.02
C ASP A 55 3.30 -24.14 -4.96
N VAL A 56 3.69 -22.93 -5.32
CA VAL A 56 3.55 -21.73 -4.50
C VAL A 56 2.93 -20.63 -5.36
N MET A 57 1.94 -19.95 -4.82
CA MET A 57 1.33 -18.81 -5.47
C MET A 57 1.57 -17.54 -4.66
N SER A 58 2.08 -16.50 -5.30
CA SER A 58 2.12 -15.14 -4.76
C SER A 58 1.14 -14.25 -5.53
N PHE A 59 0.33 -13.49 -4.82
CA PHE A 59 -0.69 -12.64 -5.38
C PHE A 59 -0.64 -11.24 -4.74
N THR A 60 -0.70 -10.21 -5.59
CA THR A 60 -0.92 -8.82 -5.19
C THR A 60 -2.11 -8.27 -5.97
N GLY A 61 -3.13 -7.76 -5.28
CA GLY A 61 -4.33 -7.23 -5.92
C GLY A 61 -5.47 -6.94 -4.95
N SER A 62 -6.73 -7.00 -5.44
CA SER A 62 -7.89 -6.68 -4.63
C SER A 62 -8.19 -7.74 -3.56
N ALA A 63 -8.81 -7.32 -2.44
CA ALA A 63 -9.29 -8.22 -1.39
C ALA A 63 -10.31 -9.25 -1.92
N GLU A 64 -11.16 -8.87 -2.87
CA GLU A 64 -12.13 -9.78 -3.50
C GLU A 64 -11.42 -10.93 -4.23
N THR A 65 -10.44 -10.61 -5.08
CA THR A 65 -9.65 -11.64 -5.77
C THR A 65 -8.85 -12.49 -4.79
N ALA A 66 -8.30 -11.89 -3.74
CA ALA A 66 -7.61 -12.60 -2.67
C ALA A 66 -8.54 -13.62 -1.96
N ALA A 67 -9.79 -13.24 -1.69
CA ALA A 67 -10.79 -14.13 -1.11
C ALA A 67 -11.12 -15.31 -2.04
N GLN A 68 -11.27 -15.06 -3.35
CA GLN A 68 -11.47 -16.11 -4.35
C GLN A 68 -10.29 -17.09 -4.39
N ILE A 69 -9.06 -16.59 -4.35
CA ILE A 69 -7.85 -17.41 -4.32
C ILE A 69 -7.83 -18.28 -3.05
N ARG A 70 -8.09 -17.70 -1.88
CA ARG A 70 -8.09 -18.43 -0.59
C ARG A 70 -9.12 -19.55 -0.55
N SER A 71 -10.27 -19.36 -1.17
CA SER A 71 -11.35 -20.35 -1.21
C SER A 71 -11.18 -21.41 -2.29
N HIS A 72 -10.21 -21.25 -3.18
CA HIS A 72 -10.00 -22.18 -4.30
C HIS A 72 -9.57 -23.60 -3.84
N PRO A 73 -10.05 -24.68 -4.49
CA PRO A 73 -9.67 -26.06 -4.13
C PRO A 73 -8.16 -26.34 -4.14
N ALA A 74 -7.39 -25.65 -4.96
CA ALA A 74 -5.92 -25.74 -4.91
C ALA A 74 -5.36 -25.40 -3.53
N VAL A 75 -5.95 -24.42 -2.84
CA VAL A 75 -5.54 -23.98 -1.50
C VAL A 75 -6.18 -24.84 -0.43
N THR A 76 -7.51 -25.01 -0.47
CA THR A 76 -8.26 -25.66 0.62
C THR A 76 -8.09 -27.17 0.66
N SER A 77 -7.92 -27.82 -0.51
CA SER A 77 -7.84 -29.29 -0.60
C SER A 77 -6.45 -29.81 -0.93
N ARG A 78 -5.68 -29.08 -1.77
CA ARG A 78 -4.31 -29.49 -2.16
C ARG A 78 -3.20 -28.81 -1.35
N SER A 79 -3.56 -27.90 -0.43
CA SER A 79 -2.62 -27.20 0.45
C SER A 79 -1.52 -26.44 -0.31
N VAL A 80 -1.84 -25.88 -1.48
CA VAL A 80 -0.94 -24.99 -2.20
C VAL A 80 -0.60 -23.81 -1.29
N ARG A 81 0.66 -23.52 -1.14
CA ARG A 81 1.11 -22.37 -0.33
C ARG A 81 0.81 -21.06 -1.06
N ILE A 82 0.16 -20.15 -0.36
CA ILE A 82 -0.16 -18.82 -0.92
C ILE A 82 0.49 -17.71 -0.09
N ASN A 83 0.97 -16.68 -0.79
CA ASN A 83 1.37 -15.41 -0.23
C ASN A 83 0.50 -14.31 -0.85
N ILE A 84 -0.20 -13.55 -0.03
CA ILE A 84 -1.18 -12.56 -0.48
C ILE A 84 -0.85 -11.20 0.10
N GLU A 85 -0.75 -10.21 -0.77
CA GLU A 85 -0.90 -8.80 -0.49
C GLU A 85 -2.22 -8.31 -1.10
N ALA A 86 -3.09 -7.75 -0.27
CA ALA A 86 -4.41 -7.28 -0.68
C ALA A 86 -4.55 -5.77 -0.50
N ASP A 87 -5.80 -5.26 -0.52
CA ASP A 87 -6.07 -3.84 -0.35
C ASP A 87 -5.69 -3.33 1.05
N SER A 88 -5.36 -2.04 1.14
CA SER A 88 -4.90 -1.41 2.36
C SER A 88 -5.39 0.02 2.49
N VAL A 89 -5.92 0.35 3.67
CA VAL A 89 -6.31 1.73 4.02
C VAL A 89 -5.24 2.37 4.91
N ASN A 90 -4.07 2.57 4.36
CA ASN A 90 -2.89 3.08 5.07
C ASN A 90 -3.15 4.42 5.75
N SER A 91 -2.44 4.65 6.85
CA SER A 91 -2.68 5.79 7.73
C SER A 91 -1.45 6.69 7.87
N ALA A 92 -1.68 7.98 8.06
CA ALA A 92 -0.73 8.96 8.57
C ALA A 92 -1.29 9.54 9.87
N LEU A 93 -0.55 9.52 10.95
CA LEU A 93 -0.96 10.00 12.27
C LEU A 93 -0.07 11.16 12.70
N LEU A 94 -0.64 12.33 12.95
CA LEU A 94 0.03 13.43 13.67
C LEU A 94 -0.20 13.27 15.16
N LEU A 95 0.87 13.28 15.95
CA LEU A 95 0.74 13.20 17.41
C LEU A 95 0.17 14.50 18.02
N PRO A 96 -0.45 14.43 19.20
CA PRO A 96 -0.87 15.61 19.96
C PRO A 96 0.34 16.50 20.31
N GLY A 97 0.10 17.81 20.46
CA GLY A 97 1.14 18.79 20.77
C GLY A 97 1.81 19.42 19.55
N GLU A 98 1.68 18.83 18.39
CA GLU A 98 2.19 19.39 17.15
C GLU A 98 1.27 20.54 16.66
N ALA A 99 1.83 21.75 16.63
CA ALA A 99 1.11 22.94 16.17
C ALA A 99 1.18 23.10 14.64
N PRO A 100 0.25 23.84 14.02
CA PRO A 100 0.40 24.28 12.65
C PRO A 100 1.73 25.04 12.45
N GLY A 101 2.51 24.62 11.45
CA GLY A 101 3.85 25.16 11.17
C GLY A 101 4.99 24.52 11.95
N SER A 102 4.72 23.56 12.87
CA SER A 102 5.80 22.71 13.40
C SER A 102 6.38 21.85 12.29
N GLU A 103 7.64 21.42 12.44
CA GLU A 103 8.30 20.60 11.42
C GLU A 103 7.56 19.27 11.18
N ALA A 104 7.10 18.60 12.24
CA ALA A 104 6.33 17.37 12.14
C ALA A 104 4.98 17.58 11.39
N PHE A 105 4.29 18.70 11.65
CA PHE A 105 3.08 19.07 10.91
C PHE A 105 3.37 19.28 9.42
N GLU A 106 4.43 20.02 9.08
CA GLU A 106 4.80 20.26 7.67
C GLU A 106 5.24 18.99 6.94
N LEU A 107 5.92 18.07 7.65
CA LEU A 107 6.28 16.75 7.12
C LEU A 107 5.04 15.93 6.79
N LEU A 108 4.05 15.86 7.71
CA LEU A 108 2.77 15.19 7.45
C LEU A 108 2.07 15.80 6.21
N VAL A 109 1.92 17.11 6.16
CA VAL A 109 1.23 17.82 5.08
C VAL A 109 1.91 17.59 3.73
N LYS A 110 3.24 17.62 3.71
CA LYS A 110 4.05 17.34 2.51
C LYS A 110 3.86 15.90 2.02
N GLU A 111 3.97 14.95 2.95
CA GLU A 111 3.90 13.53 2.59
C GLU A 111 2.47 13.11 2.21
N ALA A 112 1.44 13.62 2.90
CA ALA A 112 0.04 13.36 2.55
C ALA A 112 -0.26 13.80 1.11
N ALA A 113 0.09 15.04 0.73
CA ALA A 113 -0.11 15.53 -0.62
C ALA A 113 0.69 14.73 -1.66
N ARG A 114 1.94 14.34 -1.33
CA ARG A 114 2.79 13.52 -2.19
C ARG A 114 2.20 12.14 -2.42
N GLU A 115 1.77 11.45 -1.36
CA GLU A 115 1.24 10.10 -1.46
C GLU A 115 -0.11 10.03 -2.21
N MET A 116 -0.90 11.10 -2.15
CA MET A 116 -2.11 11.24 -2.97
C MET A 116 -1.81 11.40 -4.46
N THR A 117 -0.67 11.98 -4.84
CA THR A 117 -0.41 12.42 -6.22
C THR A 117 0.63 11.60 -6.97
N VAL A 118 1.62 11.03 -6.28
CA VAL A 118 2.61 10.14 -6.90
C VAL A 118 1.92 8.91 -7.48
N LYS A 119 2.22 8.58 -8.74
CA LYS A 119 1.54 7.52 -9.52
C LYS A 119 0.01 7.68 -9.54
N SER A 120 -0.48 8.93 -9.44
CA SER A 120 -1.92 9.25 -9.37
C SER A 120 -2.63 8.51 -8.21
N GLY A 121 -1.93 8.39 -7.08
CA GLY A 121 -2.42 7.66 -5.90
C GLY A 121 -2.54 6.14 -6.07
N GLN A 122 -2.13 5.56 -7.20
CA GLN A 122 -2.21 4.13 -7.48
C GLN A 122 -1.00 3.38 -6.91
N LYS A 123 -0.88 3.43 -5.58
CA LYS A 123 0.12 2.70 -4.79
C LYS A 123 -0.57 1.93 -3.69
N CYS A 124 -0.18 0.67 -3.49
CA CYS A 124 -0.66 -0.15 -2.37
C CYS A 124 -0.38 0.52 -1.00
N THR A 125 0.70 1.29 -0.90
CA THR A 125 1.11 2.02 0.30
C THR A 125 0.61 3.47 0.36
N ALA A 126 -0.16 3.99 -0.60
CA ALA A 126 -0.61 5.39 -0.55
C ALA A 126 -1.40 5.69 0.73
N ILE A 127 -1.21 6.87 1.31
CA ILE A 127 -1.97 7.33 2.46
C ILE A 127 -3.43 7.53 2.04
N ARG A 128 -4.34 6.79 2.70
CA ARG A 128 -5.79 6.89 2.49
C ARG A 128 -6.48 7.63 3.62
N ARG A 129 -5.93 7.55 4.85
CA ARG A 129 -6.49 8.12 6.07
C ARG A 129 -5.43 8.97 6.76
N ILE A 130 -5.75 10.23 7.01
CA ILE A 130 -4.85 11.21 7.65
C ILE A 130 -5.48 11.60 8.98
N PHE A 131 -4.90 11.14 10.09
CA PHE A 131 -5.41 11.39 11.44
C PHE A 131 -4.68 12.58 12.05
N VAL A 132 -5.45 13.57 12.48
CA VAL A 132 -4.92 14.77 13.16
C VAL A 132 -5.73 15.08 14.41
N PRO A 133 -5.11 15.68 15.45
CA PRO A 133 -5.84 16.19 16.60
C PRO A 133 -6.92 17.20 16.16
N GLU A 134 -8.10 17.17 16.78
CA GLU A 134 -9.20 18.09 16.45
C GLU A 134 -8.78 19.57 16.39
N PRO A 135 -7.98 20.11 17.33
CA PRO A 135 -7.60 21.52 17.31
C PRO A 135 -6.81 21.97 16.06
N VAL A 136 -6.11 21.05 15.41
CA VAL A 136 -5.29 21.36 14.21
C VAL A 136 -5.96 20.92 12.90
N TYR A 137 -7.15 20.33 12.97
CA TYR A 137 -7.86 19.79 11.80
C TYR A 137 -8.07 20.81 10.68
N ALA A 138 -8.58 22.00 11.02
CA ALA A 138 -8.83 23.05 10.03
C ALA A 138 -7.54 23.55 9.34
N ALA A 139 -6.47 23.69 10.12
CA ALA A 139 -5.16 24.06 9.58
C ALA A 139 -4.58 22.98 8.67
N ALA A 140 -4.71 21.70 9.04
CA ALA A 140 -4.28 20.58 8.22
C ALA A 140 -5.08 20.50 6.91
N ALA A 141 -6.41 20.68 6.97
CA ALA A 141 -7.26 20.73 5.79
C ALA A 141 -6.81 21.83 4.82
N GLN A 142 -6.58 23.04 5.33
CA GLN A 142 -6.12 24.17 4.52
C GLN A 142 -4.73 23.92 3.92
N ALA A 143 -3.77 23.43 4.72
CA ALA A 143 -2.39 23.23 4.30
C ALA A 143 -2.27 22.14 3.23
N ILE A 144 -2.96 21.01 3.40
CA ILE A 144 -2.97 19.93 2.41
C ILE A 144 -3.65 20.39 1.13
N SER A 145 -4.83 21.02 1.22
CA SER A 145 -5.56 21.57 0.06
C SER A 145 -4.72 22.57 -0.74
N ALA A 146 -3.99 23.45 -0.06
CA ALA A 146 -3.11 24.42 -0.71
C ALA A 146 -1.94 23.77 -1.47
N ARG A 147 -1.47 22.59 -1.04
CA ARG A 147 -0.48 21.81 -1.77
C ARG A 147 -1.10 21.10 -2.97
N LEU A 148 -2.27 20.49 -2.79
CA LEU A 148 -2.98 19.80 -3.86
C LEU A 148 -3.38 20.75 -5.00
N ALA A 149 -3.76 21.98 -4.68
CA ALA A 149 -4.10 23.01 -5.67
C ALA A 149 -2.94 23.40 -6.61
N LYS A 150 -1.69 23.06 -6.24
CA LYS A 150 -0.50 23.31 -7.07
C LYS A 150 -0.15 22.15 -7.99
N VAL A 151 -0.91 21.05 -7.93
CA VAL A 151 -0.63 19.84 -8.71
C VAL A 151 -1.27 19.97 -10.09
N SER A 152 -0.44 20.11 -11.12
CA SER A 152 -0.89 20.05 -12.51
C SER A 152 -1.16 18.61 -12.91
N VAL A 153 -2.33 18.36 -13.52
CA VAL A 153 -2.80 17.04 -13.96
C VAL A 153 -2.85 17.01 -15.47
N GLY A 154 -2.42 15.93 -16.11
CA GLY A 154 -2.50 15.83 -17.57
C GLY A 154 -1.53 14.83 -18.19
N ASN A 155 -1.04 15.14 -19.39
CA ASN A 155 -0.14 14.31 -20.15
C ASN A 155 1.26 14.26 -19.49
N PRO A 156 1.72 13.11 -18.98
CA PRO A 156 3.00 13.01 -18.28
C PRO A 156 4.25 13.25 -19.17
N ARG A 157 4.07 13.33 -20.49
CA ARG A 157 5.15 13.73 -21.41
C ARG A 157 5.39 15.25 -21.42
N ASN A 158 4.43 16.02 -20.91
CA ASN A 158 4.58 17.44 -20.71
C ASN A 158 5.29 17.70 -19.37
N GLU A 159 6.46 18.34 -19.39
CA GLU A 159 7.30 18.56 -18.21
C GLU A 159 6.67 19.40 -17.11
N SER A 160 5.64 20.20 -17.43
CA SER A 160 4.87 20.98 -16.45
C SER A 160 3.87 20.12 -15.66
N VAL A 161 3.54 18.91 -16.11
CA VAL A 161 2.60 18.01 -15.46
C VAL A 161 3.27 17.28 -14.28
N ARG A 162 2.57 17.25 -13.15
CA ARG A 162 3.03 16.59 -11.90
C ARG A 162 2.27 15.30 -11.60
N MET A 163 1.09 15.13 -12.15
CA MET A 163 0.29 13.93 -11.98
C MET A 163 -0.31 13.49 -13.32
N GLY A 164 -0.06 12.27 -13.72
CA GLY A 164 -0.58 11.68 -14.95
C GLY A 164 -1.95 11.01 -14.78
N ALA A 165 -2.32 10.21 -15.80
CA ALA A 165 -3.57 9.47 -15.82
C ALA A 165 -3.57 8.25 -14.89
N LEU A 166 -4.75 7.77 -14.55
CA LEU A 166 -4.98 6.43 -14.03
C LEU A 166 -4.69 5.38 -15.12
N VAL A 167 -4.51 4.13 -14.73
CA VAL A 167 -4.06 3.06 -15.62
C VAL A 167 -5.01 2.77 -16.79
N ASN A 168 -6.32 2.93 -16.60
CA ASN A 168 -7.35 2.73 -17.63
C ASN A 168 -8.70 3.33 -17.20
N GLN A 169 -9.69 3.27 -18.11
CA GLN A 169 -11.05 3.78 -17.86
C GLN A 169 -11.79 3.02 -16.76
N ALA A 170 -11.58 1.70 -16.63
CA ALA A 170 -12.19 0.94 -15.55
C ALA A 170 -11.70 1.42 -14.16
N GLN A 171 -10.41 1.76 -14.04
CA GLN A 171 -9.87 2.32 -12.81
C GLN A 171 -10.41 3.73 -12.54
N LEU A 172 -10.57 4.56 -13.56
CA LEU A 172 -11.20 5.87 -13.44
C LEU A 172 -12.63 5.76 -12.92
N GLN A 173 -13.39 4.84 -13.47
CA GLN A 173 -14.76 4.57 -13.03
C GLN A 173 -14.80 4.08 -11.58
N ALA A 174 -13.95 3.14 -11.20
CA ALA A 174 -13.85 2.65 -9.83
C ALA A 174 -13.48 3.75 -8.82
N VAL A 175 -12.59 4.68 -9.20
CA VAL A 175 -12.25 5.85 -8.36
C VAL A 175 -13.46 6.77 -8.19
N ARG A 176 -14.22 7.05 -9.26
CA ARG A 176 -15.43 7.88 -9.18
C ARG A 176 -16.51 7.25 -8.30
N GLU A 177 -16.74 5.96 -8.44
CA GLU A 177 -17.69 5.20 -7.59
C GLU A 177 -17.26 5.20 -6.13
N GLY A 178 -15.97 4.96 -5.87
CA GLY A 178 -15.40 5.02 -4.53
C GLY A 178 -15.50 6.40 -3.89
N LEU A 179 -15.29 7.47 -4.66
CA LEU A 179 -15.50 8.85 -4.19
C LEU A 179 -16.96 9.07 -3.77
N VAL A 180 -17.92 8.73 -4.62
CA VAL A 180 -19.36 8.85 -4.31
C VAL A 180 -19.69 8.07 -3.04
N HIS A 181 -19.14 6.86 -2.89
CA HIS A 181 -19.33 6.04 -1.71
C HIS A 181 -18.81 6.70 -0.42
N LEU A 182 -17.60 7.26 -0.45
CA LEU A 182 -17.00 7.95 0.70
C LEU A 182 -17.70 9.28 1.02
N MET A 183 -18.10 10.05 0.01
CA MET A 183 -18.77 11.34 0.15
C MET A 183 -20.13 11.25 0.85
N ALA A 184 -20.74 10.06 0.92
CA ALA A 184 -21.98 9.86 1.69
C ALA A 184 -21.81 10.02 3.20
N GLN A 185 -20.57 9.96 3.72
CA GLN A 185 -20.24 10.10 5.15
C GLN A 185 -19.15 11.14 5.44
N THR A 186 -18.70 11.86 4.42
CA THR A 186 -17.61 12.84 4.53
C THR A 186 -17.96 14.12 3.79
N THR A 187 -17.22 15.18 4.08
CA THR A 187 -17.29 16.45 3.34
C THR A 187 -16.11 16.59 2.41
N VAL A 188 -16.29 17.26 1.28
CA VAL A 188 -15.19 17.59 0.38
C VAL A 188 -14.44 18.79 0.91
N LEU A 189 -13.16 18.64 1.20
CA LEU A 189 -12.26 19.72 1.65
C LEU A 189 -11.48 20.32 0.48
N TYR A 190 -11.14 19.50 -0.50
CA TYR A 190 -10.54 19.94 -1.75
C TYR A 190 -11.04 19.04 -2.89
N ASP A 191 -11.56 19.66 -3.93
CA ASP A 191 -12.01 18.98 -5.14
C ASP A 191 -11.12 19.37 -6.32
N GLY A 192 -10.31 18.43 -6.77
CA GLY A 192 -9.52 18.56 -7.99
C GLY A 192 -10.04 17.71 -9.15
N ALA A 193 -11.16 17.00 -8.96
CA ALA A 193 -11.66 16.03 -9.96
C ALA A 193 -11.95 16.69 -11.32
N GLU A 194 -12.44 17.92 -11.30
CA GLU A 194 -12.77 18.72 -12.49
C GLU A 194 -11.69 19.76 -12.84
N ALA A 195 -10.47 19.60 -12.31
CA ALA A 195 -9.38 20.52 -12.61
C ALA A 195 -9.04 20.51 -14.11
N ALA A 196 -8.69 21.68 -14.65
CA ALA A 196 -8.24 21.80 -16.03
C ALA A 196 -7.03 20.91 -16.31
N LEU A 197 -7.11 20.08 -17.33
CA LEU A 197 -6.04 19.17 -17.71
C LEU A 197 -5.00 19.87 -18.59
N VAL A 198 -3.75 19.58 -18.36
CA VAL A 198 -2.65 20.10 -19.18
C VAL A 198 -2.33 19.09 -20.27
N ASP A 199 -2.45 19.51 -21.53
CA ASP A 199 -2.14 18.69 -22.71
C ASP A 199 -2.80 17.30 -22.68
N ALA A 200 -4.07 17.25 -22.23
CA ALA A 200 -4.87 16.04 -22.17
C ALA A 200 -6.35 16.37 -22.38
N ASP A 201 -7.06 15.46 -23.05
CA ASP A 201 -8.50 15.56 -23.29
C ASP A 201 -9.28 14.83 -22.18
N ALA A 202 -10.19 15.54 -21.50
CA ALA A 202 -11.00 14.99 -20.43
C ALA A 202 -11.94 13.84 -20.87
N LEU A 203 -12.34 13.79 -22.14
CA LEU A 203 -13.24 12.75 -22.66
C LEU A 203 -12.51 11.42 -22.94
N THR A 204 -11.24 11.50 -23.28
CA THR A 204 -10.46 10.32 -23.71
C THR A 204 -9.38 9.89 -22.74
N SER A 205 -8.89 10.82 -21.92
CA SER A 205 -7.87 10.52 -20.91
C SER A 205 -8.48 9.88 -19.66
N CYS A 206 -7.67 9.11 -18.94
CA CYS A 206 -8.04 8.61 -17.61
C CYS A 206 -7.54 9.53 -16.48
N CYS A 207 -7.41 10.83 -16.76
CA CYS A 207 -6.98 11.81 -15.78
C CYS A 207 -8.12 12.17 -14.83
N ILE A 208 -7.79 12.27 -13.54
CA ILE A 208 -8.64 12.82 -12.49
C ILE A 208 -7.74 13.53 -11.48
N GLY A 209 -8.13 14.72 -11.04
CA GLY A 209 -7.36 15.46 -10.04
C GLY A 209 -7.52 14.90 -8.63
N PRO A 210 -6.67 15.32 -7.68
CA PRO A 210 -6.71 14.82 -6.32
C PRO A 210 -7.93 15.38 -5.56
N THR A 211 -8.55 14.51 -4.73
CA THR A 211 -9.67 14.88 -3.87
C THR A 211 -9.35 14.60 -2.42
N LEU A 212 -9.44 15.61 -1.56
CA LEU A 212 -9.33 15.47 -0.11
C LEU A 212 -10.73 15.53 0.51
N LEU A 213 -11.07 14.46 1.20
CA LEU A 213 -12.31 14.36 2.00
C LEU A 213 -12.02 14.65 3.48
N GLY A 214 -13.06 14.87 4.28
CA GLY A 214 -12.91 15.13 5.68
C GLY A 214 -14.09 14.71 6.54
N THR A 215 -13.83 14.35 7.79
CA THR A 215 -14.87 13.97 8.78
C THR A 215 -15.38 15.15 9.63
N GLY A 216 -14.69 16.28 9.58
CA GLY A 216 -15.05 17.54 10.24
C GLY A 216 -14.82 17.59 11.74
N SER A 217 -15.10 16.51 12.46
CA SER A 217 -15.00 16.44 13.93
C SER A 217 -14.78 15.00 14.40
N PRO A 218 -14.38 14.76 15.67
CA PRO A 218 -14.30 13.42 16.23
C PRO A 218 -15.62 12.63 16.19
N ALA A 219 -16.76 13.28 16.38
CA ALA A 219 -18.07 12.66 16.24
C ALA A 219 -18.35 12.24 14.79
N GLY A 220 -17.97 13.06 13.82
CA GLY A 220 -18.01 12.70 12.40
C GLY A 220 -17.08 11.55 12.08
N SER A 221 -15.89 11.48 12.70
CA SER A 221 -14.94 10.38 12.54
C SER A 221 -15.49 9.06 13.09
N ASP A 222 -16.15 9.10 14.23
CA ASP A 222 -16.81 7.92 14.81
C ASP A 222 -17.92 7.37 13.91
N ALA A 223 -18.64 8.24 13.21
CA ALA A 223 -19.77 7.88 12.34
C ALA A 223 -19.35 7.47 10.92
N ALA A 224 -18.12 7.77 10.49
CA ALA A 224 -17.65 7.55 9.14
C ALA A 224 -17.05 6.15 8.93
N ASP A 225 -17.88 5.10 8.98
CA ASP A 225 -17.43 3.70 8.82
C ASP A 225 -16.75 3.47 7.49
N ARG A 226 -17.28 4.02 6.41
CA ARG A 226 -16.81 3.78 5.02
C ARG A 226 -15.37 4.18 4.78
N VAL A 227 -14.85 5.19 5.49
CA VAL A 227 -13.46 5.61 5.34
C VAL A 227 -12.46 4.58 5.89
N HIS A 228 -12.92 3.63 6.70
CA HIS A 228 -12.10 2.61 7.32
C HIS A 228 -12.14 1.28 6.56
N ASP A 229 -13.13 1.06 5.70
CA ASP A 229 -13.30 -0.19 4.98
C ASP A 229 -13.17 -0.08 3.44
N THR A 230 -13.10 1.15 2.90
CA THR A 230 -13.08 1.38 1.47
C THR A 230 -11.73 1.95 1.00
N GLU A 231 -11.00 1.17 0.22
CA GLU A 231 -9.82 1.66 -0.49
C GLU A 231 -10.23 2.24 -1.85
N VAL A 232 -10.01 3.55 -2.05
CA VAL A 232 -10.11 4.16 -3.38
C VAL A 232 -8.72 4.22 -4.00
N PHE A 233 -8.43 3.32 -4.95
CA PHE A 233 -7.11 3.18 -5.55
C PHE A 233 -6.83 4.27 -6.60
N GLY A 234 -6.75 5.52 -6.12
CA GLY A 234 -6.60 6.74 -6.89
C GLY A 234 -6.12 7.89 -6.01
N PRO A 235 -6.16 9.13 -6.52
CA PRO A 235 -5.63 10.30 -5.81
C PRO A 235 -6.63 10.84 -4.75
N VAL A 236 -7.03 9.98 -3.81
CA VAL A 236 -8.05 10.24 -2.81
C VAL A 236 -7.54 9.90 -1.42
N ALA A 237 -7.74 10.80 -0.46
CA ALA A 237 -7.54 10.54 0.96
C ALA A 237 -8.57 11.26 1.81
N THR A 238 -8.77 10.79 3.05
CA THR A 238 -9.68 11.40 4.01
C THR A 238 -8.91 11.92 5.22
N LEU A 239 -9.10 13.21 5.54
CA LEU A 239 -8.63 13.83 6.77
C LEU A 239 -9.62 13.53 7.89
N ILE A 240 -9.12 12.97 8.99
CA ILE A 240 -9.90 12.42 10.09
C ILE A 240 -9.51 13.13 11.38
N ALA A 241 -10.47 13.80 12.00
CA ALA A 241 -10.28 14.43 13.31
C ALA A 241 -10.33 13.37 14.42
N TYR A 242 -9.39 13.38 15.33
CA TYR A 242 -9.48 12.55 16.55
C TYR A 242 -9.50 13.40 17.82
N ARG A 243 -10.11 12.86 18.90
CA ARG A 243 -10.19 13.53 20.19
C ARG A 243 -8.79 13.66 20.79
N SER A 244 -8.43 14.86 21.17
CA SER A 244 -7.19 15.18 21.84
C SER A 244 -7.48 16.29 22.85
N GLN A 245 -6.96 16.16 24.04
CA GLN A 245 -7.03 17.21 25.06
C GLN A 245 -5.75 18.03 25.07
N PRO A 246 -5.83 19.36 25.29
CA PRO A 246 -4.64 20.19 25.40
C PRO A 246 -3.68 19.65 26.51
N GLY A 247 -2.42 19.49 26.16
CA GLY A 247 -1.38 18.99 27.08
C GLY A 247 -1.41 17.48 27.34
N SER A 248 -2.30 16.73 26.69
CA SER A 248 -2.35 15.26 26.77
C SER A 248 -1.65 14.64 25.54
N ALA A 249 -0.86 13.61 25.78
CA ALA A 249 -0.29 12.75 24.72
C ALA A 249 -1.23 11.60 24.30
N ASP A 250 -2.47 11.55 24.80
CA ASP A 250 -3.41 10.46 24.55
C ASP A 250 -3.83 10.38 23.08
N ILE A 251 -3.53 9.26 22.47
CA ILE A 251 -3.89 8.90 21.09
C ILE A 251 -4.90 7.74 21.01
N SER A 252 -5.48 7.32 22.12
CA SER A 252 -6.37 6.13 22.20
C SER A 252 -7.52 6.18 21.20
N HIS A 253 -8.09 7.37 20.97
CA HIS A 253 -9.15 7.54 19.97
C HIS A 253 -8.61 7.35 18.55
N ALA A 254 -7.43 7.90 18.20
CA ALA A 254 -6.82 7.69 16.90
C ALA A 254 -6.50 6.21 16.66
N LEU A 255 -5.94 5.52 17.66
CA LEU A 255 -5.65 4.08 17.59
C LEU A 255 -6.93 3.25 17.35
N THR A 256 -8.03 3.58 18.05
CA THR A 256 -9.32 2.94 17.83
C THR A 256 -9.79 3.10 16.39
N LEU A 257 -9.72 4.31 15.84
CA LEU A 257 -10.11 4.59 14.47
C LEU A 257 -9.16 3.92 13.44
N ILE A 258 -7.86 3.90 13.69
CA ILE A 258 -6.88 3.24 12.80
C ILE A 258 -7.18 1.74 12.72
N ARG A 259 -7.41 1.08 13.88
CA ARG A 259 -7.71 -0.36 13.97
C ARG A 259 -9.02 -0.76 13.26
N ARG A 260 -9.97 0.17 13.06
CA ARG A 260 -11.16 -0.08 12.23
C ARG A 260 -10.81 -0.44 10.77
N GLY A 261 -9.62 -0.08 10.30
CA GLY A 261 -9.11 -0.52 9.01
C GLY A 261 -8.78 -2.01 8.90
N GLN A 262 -8.85 -2.76 10.01
CA GLN A 262 -8.67 -4.23 10.07
C GLN A 262 -7.32 -4.72 9.53
N GLY A 263 -6.29 -3.92 9.67
CA GLY A 263 -4.95 -4.18 9.17
C GLY A 263 -4.59 -3.34 7.96
N SER A 264 -3.32 -2.97 7.86
CA SER A 264 -2.79 -2.22 6.72
C SER A 264 -1.31 -2.51 6.47
N LEU A 265 -0.82 -2.10 5.29
CA LEU A 265 0.58 -2.27 4.92
C LEU A 265 1.48 -1.31 5.71
N VAL A 266 1.05 -0.07 5.91
CA VAL A 266 1.88 0.94 6.57
C VAL A 266 1.06 2.02 7.27
N THR A 267 1.56 2.44 8.43
CA THR A 267 1.17 3.68 9.09
C THR A 267 2.40 4.52 9.35
N SER A 268 2.38 5.80 8.97
CA SER A 268 3.42 6.77 9.37
C SER A 268 2.94 7.58 10.57
N VAL A 269 3.83 7.81 11.53
CA VAL A 269 3.57 8.61 12.73
C VAL A 269 4.50 9.83 12.73
N TYR A 270 3.93 11.00 12.86
CA TYR A 270 4.63 12.29 12.83
C TYR A 270 4.58 12.94 14.20
N GLY A 271 5.71 13.33 14.73
CA GLY A 271 5.81 13.96 16.04
C GLY A 271 7.25 14.34 16.39
N SER A 272 7.40 15.14 17.44
CA SER A 272 8.70 15.62 17.92
C SER A 272 9.14 14.99 19.25
N ASP A 273 8.20 14.37 20.00
CA ASP A 273 8.52 13.70 21.26
C ASP A 273 8.89 12.24 21.03
N PRO A 274 10.15 11.83 21.29
CA PRO A 274 10.60 10.45 21.06
C PRO A 274 9.86 9.41 21.93
N ALA A 275 9.43 9.74 23.13
CA ALA A 275 8.71 8.82 24.01
C ALA A 275 7.31 8.54 23.43
N ALA A 276 6.55 9.58 23.08
CA ALA A 276 5.25 9.44 22.46
C ALA A 276 5.30 8.72 21.08
N LEU A 277 6.37 8.96 20.32
CA LEU A 277 6.60 8.23 19.06
C LEU A 277 6.86 6.74 19.28
N ALA A 278 7.65 6.39 20.30
CA ALA A 278 7.92 5.00 20.65
C ALA A 278 6.66 4.26 21.13
N ASP A 279 5.87 4.89 21.99
CA ASP A 279 4.60 4.33 22.47
C ASP A 279 3.61 4.12 21.31
N ALA A 280 3.46 5.11 20.44
CA ALA A 280 2.63 5.00 19.25
C ALA A 280 3.10 3.87 18.31
N ALA A 281 4.40 3.67 18.16
CA ALA A 281 4.96 2.60 17.33
C ALA A 281 4.59 1.22 17.87
N LEU A 282 4.70 1.01 19.18
CA LEU A 282 4.34 -0.25 19.83
C LEU A 282 2.84 -0.56 19.70
N GLU A 283 2.00 0.46 19.92
CA GLU A 283 0.55 0.34 19.83
C GLU A 283 0.04 0.05 18.40
N LEU A 284 0.77 0.47 17.37
CA LEU A 284 0.41 0.28 15.97
C LEU A 284 1.02 -0.97 15.33
N ALA A 285 2.00 -1.59 15.97
CA ALA A 285 2.74 -2.72 15.41
C ALA A 285 1.86 -3.99 15.25
N ASP A 286 0.78 -4.12 16.01
CA ASP A 286 -0.15 -5.24 15.95
C ASP A 286 -1.04 -5.25 14.71
N SER A 287 -1.31 -4.07 14.14
CA SER A 287 -2.29 -3.86 13.08
C SER A 287 -1.70 -3.35 11.76
N ASN A 288 -0.39 -3.15 11.70
CA ASN A 288 0.30 -2.62 10.52
C ASN A 288 1.53 -3.46 10.19
N GLY A 289 1.76 -3.72 8.91
CA GLY A 289 2.95 -4.42 8.46
C GLY A 289 4.23 -3.60 8.69
N ARG A 290 4.13 -2.28 8.61
CA ARG A 290 5.23 -1.35 8.87
C ARG A 290 4.72 -0.10 9.59
N VAL A 291 5.40 0.28 10.66
CA VAL A 291 5.22 1.58 11.31
C VAL A 291 6.42 2.45 10.96
N HIS A 292 6.16 3.57 10.28
CA HIS A 292 7.18 4.51 9.83
C HIS A 292 7.17 5.76 10.71
N ILE A 293 8.17 5.89 11.55
CA ILE A 293 8.29 7.02 12.48
C ILE A 293 9.02 8.17 11.82
N VAL A 294 8.43 9.35 11.85
CA VAL A 294 8.94 10.57 11.22
C VAL A 294 9.03 11.68 12.27
N SER A 295 10.23 11.91 12.74
CA SER A 295 10.59 13.05 13.59
C SER A 295 11.39 14.08 12.78
N PRO A 296 11.56 15.31 13.29
CA PRO A 296 12.46 16.30 12.70
C PRO A 296 13.87 15.78 12.46
N ASP A 297 14.40 14.96 13.38
CA ASP A 297 15.77 14.42 13.31
C ASP A 297 16.02 13.55 12.08
N VAL A 298 14.98 12.89 11.55
CA VAL A 298 15.09 12.01 10.37
C VAL A 298 14.51 12.62 9.10
N ALA A 299 14.04 13.86 9.16
CA ALA A 299 13.35 14.53 8.05
C ALA A 299 14.13 14.51 6.73
N ALA A 300 15.46 14.66 6.79
CA ALA A 300 16.34 14.67 5.62
C ALA A 300 16.76 13.27 5.15
N SER A 301 16.70 12.25 6.01
CA SER A 301 17.23 10.90 5.74
C SER A 301 16.16 9.82 5.61
N GLN A 302 14.90 10.13 5.95
CA GLN A 302 13.80 9.18 5.88
C GLN A 302 13.53 8.71 4.45
N THR A 303 13.10 7.47 4.32
CA THR A 303 12.82 6.85 3.00
C THR A 303 11.48 7.28 2.39
N GLY A 304 10.57 7.85 3.19
CA GLY A 304 9.19 8.18 2.82
C GLY A 304 8.18 7.07 3.13
N HIS A 305 6.94 7.46 3.31
CA HIS A 305 5.83 6.58 3.68
C HIS A 305 5.69 5.37 2.75
N GLY A 306 5.72 5.62 1.45
CA GLY A 306 5.45 4.63 0.42
C GLY A 306 6.65 3.80 -0.04
N ASN A 307 7.85 4.00 0.53
CA ASN A 307 9.06 3.31 0.10
C ASN A 307 9.37 2.14 1.03
N VAL A 308 9.60 0.97 0.45
CA VAL A 308 10.01 -0.24 1.19
C VAL A 308 11.45 -0.54 0.85
N MET A 309 12.28 -0.65 1.88
CA MET A 309 13.67 -1.04 1.72
C MET A 309 13.76 -2.57 1.58
N PRO A 310 14.70 -3.12 0.80
CA PRO A 310 14.82 -4.57 0.59
C PRO A 310 15.00 -5.38 1.87
N GLN A 311 15.57 -4.79 2.91
CA GLN A 311 15.73 -5.42 4.23
C GLN A 311 14.50 -5.32 5.13
N SER A 312 13.52 -4.49 4.77
CA SER A 312 12.29 -4.31 5.53
C SER A 312 11.23 -5.32 5.12
N MET A 313 10.33 -5.65 6.03
CA MET A 313 9.13 -6.38 5.70
C MET A 313 8.19 -5.46 4.90
N HIS A 314 7.62 -5.98 3.82
CA HIS A 314 6.48 -5.41 3.11
C HIS A 314 5.36 -6.43 3.12
N GLY A 315 4.20 -6.02 3.57
CA GLY A 315 3.03 -6.85 3.81
C GLY A 315 2.23 -6.26 4.95
N GLY A 316 1.20 -6.91 5.40
CA GLY A 316 0.41 -6.44 6.53
C GLY A 316 -0.62 -7.46 6.99
N PRO A 317 -1.05 -7.38 8.25
CA PRO A 317 -2.04 -8.28 8.81
C PRO A 317 -3.44 -8.02 8.26
N GLY A 318 -4.35 -8.93 8.54
CA GLY A 318 -5.78 -8.80 8.29
C GLY A 318 -6.10 -8.56 6.81
N ARG A 319 -6.82 -7.46 6.52
CA ARG A 319 -7.25 -7.14 5.15
C ARG A 319 -6.08 -6.90 4.18
N ALA A 320 -4.91 -6.50 4.68
CA ALA A 320 -3.71 -6.34 3.85
C ALA A 320 -3.14 -7.68 3.32
N GLY A 321 -3.75 -8.81 3.68
CA GLY A 321 -3.47 -10.09 3.09
C GLY A 321 -2.83 -11.10 4.02
N GLY A 322 -2.16 -10.68 5.09
CA GLY A 322 -1.46 -11.56 6.03
C GLY A 322 -0.18 -12.19 5.47
N GLY A 323 0.21 -11.83 4.24
CA GLY A 323 1.44 -12.28 3.61
C GLY A 323 2.58 -11.29 3.77
N GLU A 324 3.77 -11.70 3.38
CA GLU A 324 4.91 -10.82 3.22
C GLU A 324 5.29 -10.73 1.75
N GLU A 325 5.42 -9.53 1.21
CA GLU A 325 6.11 -9.36 -0.07
C GLU A 325 7.60 -9.50 0.18
N LEU A 326 8.18 -10.48 -0.45
CA LEU A 326 9.46 -11.01 -0.04
C LEU A 326 10.56 -10.39 -0.89
N GLY A 327 11.16 -9.34 -0.37
CA GLY A 327 12.39 -8.76 -0.91
C GLY A 327 13.66 -9.47 -0.44
N GLY A 328 14.68 -9.53 -1.31
CA GLY A 328 16.01 -10.04 -0.97
C GLY A 328 16.02 -11.49 -0.45
N ALA A 329 16.91 -11.79 0.47
CA ALA A 329 17.12 -13.14 1.00
C ALA A 329 15.93 -13.69 1.81
N ARG A 330 15.05 -12.82 2.33
CA ARG A 330 13.84 -13.29 3.06
C ARG A 330 12.88 -14.08 2.18
N ALA A 331 12.81 -13.74 0.89
CA ALA A 331 11.99 -14.46 -0.08
C ALA A 331 12.31 -15.96 -0.11
N LEU A 332 13.57 -16.33 0.06
CA LEU A 332 14.00 -17.71 0.01
C LEU A 332 13.30 -18.57 1.05
N ASN A 333 13.07 -18.05 2.26
CA ASN A 333 12.39 -18.80 3.33
C ASN A 333 10.96 -19.22 2.94
N PHE A 334 10.26 -18.42 2.16
CA PHE A 334 8.91 -18.74 1.72
C PHE A 334 8.90 -19.78 0.60
N TYR A 335 9.84 -19.70 -0.35
CA TYR A 335 9.89 -20.61 -1.50
C TYR A 335 10.63 -21.91 -1.22
N HIS A 336 11.46 -21.98 -0.18
CA HIS A 336 12.09 -23.21 0.25
C HIS A 336 11.16 -24.08 1.11
N ARG A 337 11.34 -25.39 1.03
CA ARG A 337 10.76 -26.34 1.97
C ARG A 337 11.83 -26.77 2.96
N ARG A 338 11.40 -26.97 4.19
CA ARG A 338 12.27 -27.49 5.25
C ARG A 338 11.74 -28.86 5.69
N SER A 339 12.64 -29.83 5.80
CA SER A 339 12.36 -31.16 6.35
C SER A 339 13.30 -31.41 7.50
N ALA A 340 12.77 -31.94 8.60
CA ALA A 340 13.61 -32.47 9.67
C ALA A 340 14.14 -33.86 9.27
N LEU A 341 15.44 -34.06 9.41
CA LEU A 341 16.09 -35.34 9.17
C LEU A 341 16.56 -35.91 10.50
N GLN A 342 16.13 -37.11 10.80
CA GLN A 342 16.59 -37.90 11.96
C GLN A 342 17.29 -39.14 11.43
N ALA A 343 18.59 -39.26 11.68
CA ALA A 343 19.39 -40.39 11.19
C ALA A 343 20.59 -40.65 12.10
N SER A 344 21.30 -41.75 11.85
CA SER A 344 22.58 -42.03 12.50
C SER A 344 23.62 -40.95 12.12
N MET A 345 24.62 -40.73 12.96
CA MET A 345 25.71 -39.80 12.67
C MET A 345 26.41 -40.09 11.35
N ALA A 346 26.55 -41.37 10.98
CA ALA A 346 27.14 -41.76 9.71
C ALA A 346 26.34 -41.23 8.51
N VAL A 347 25.00 -41.32 8.55
CA VAL A 347 24.12 -40.77 7.50
C VAL A 347 24.14 -39.23 7.48
N LEU A 348 24.06 -38.61 8.65
CA LEU A 348 24.07 -37.12 8.74
C LEU A 348 25.39 -36.53 8.23
N SER A 349 26.52 -37.19 8.49
CA SER A 349 27.83 -36.77 7.99
C SER A 349 27.92 -36.84 6.45
N LEU A 350 27.34 -37.86 5.84
CA LEU A 350 27.29 -38.00 4.37
C LEU A 350 26.40 -36.91 3.74
N LEU A 351 25.27 -36.55 4.38
CA LEU A 351 24.39 -35.47 3.92
C LEU A 351 25.04 -34.10 4.04
N GLY A 352 25.86 -33.85 5.06
CA GLY A 352 26.61 -32.64 5.26
C GLY A 352 27.79 -32.46 4.29
N SER A 353 28.42 -33.54 3.86
CA SER A 353 29.57 -33.52 2.95
C SER A 353 29.19 -33.40 1.45
N SER A 354 27.91 -33.51 1.09
CA SER A 354 27.45 -33.40 -0.30
C SER A 354 27.18 -31.95 -0.73
N ASN A 355 27.51 -30.95 0.09
CA ASN A 355 27.31 -29.53 -0.18
C ASN A 355 28.61 -28.73 -0.42
N ASP A 356 29.74 -29.40 -0.63
CA ASP A 356 31.00 -28.78 -1.06
C ASP A 356 31.22 -28.85 -2.58
#